data_8c659b4bc36a52cfc207cfe4f404fc0a
#
_entry.id   8c659b4bc36a52cfc207cfe4f404fc0a
#
_cell.length_a   1.000
_cell.length_b   1.000
_cell.length_c   1.000
_cell.angle_alpha   90.00
_cell.angle_beta   90.00
_cell.angle_gamma   90.00
#
_symmetry.space_group_name_H-M   'P 1'
#
loop_
_entity.id
_entity.type
_entity.pdbx_description
1 polymer ?
#
loop_
_entity_poly.entity_id
_entity_poly.type
_entity_poly.pdbx_seq_one_letter_code
_entity_poly.pdbx_strand_id
1 'polypeptide(L)'
;MNASELFIKALENEGVEYIFGIPGEENLDFLDALRTSHIKLILTRHEQGAGFMAATYGRLTGKVGVCLSTLGPGATNFATSAAYAQLGGMPMMMITGQKPIKKSKQGRFQIIDIVRMMRPMTKFAKQIVNV
;
A
#
# COMPACT_ATOMS: atom_id res chain seq x y z
N MET A 1 -11.05 -3.82 -18.28
CA MET A 1 -10.29 -4.00 -17.03
C MET A 1 -9.36 -2.81 -16.89
N ASN A 2 -9.48 -2.05 -15.81
CA ASN A 2 -8.59 -0.95 -15.51
C ASN A 2 -7.38 -1.43 -14.67
N ALA A 3 -6.40 -0.53 -14.41
CA ALA A 3 -5.19 -0.87 -13.67
C ALA A 3 -5.48 -1.38 -12.25
N SER A 4 -6.46 -0.79 -11.57
CA SER A 4 -6.85 -1.20 -10.22
C SER A 4 -7.46 -2.60 -10.20
N GLU A 5 -8.35 -2.90 -11.14
CA GLU A 5 -8.94 -4.25 -11.29
C GLU A 5 -7.87 -5.31 -11.59
N LEU A 6 -6.91 -5.00 -12.48
CA LEU A 6 -5.80 -5.90 -12.78
C LEU A 6 -4.93 -6.13 -11.54
N PHE A 7 -4.65 -5.06 -10.78
CA PHE A 7 -3.83 -5.16 -9.58
C PHE A 7 -4.50 -5.98 -8.48
N ILE A 8 -5.80 -5.80 -8.26
CA ILE A 8 -6.57 -6.63 -7.32
C ILE A 8 -6.52 -8.11 -7.72
N LYS A 9 -6.73 -8.42 -9.01
CA LYS A 9 -6.60 -9.81 -9.49
C LYS A 9 -5.21 -10.40 -9.28
N ALA A 10 -4.17 -9.60 -9.47
CA ALA A 10 -2.81 -10.04 -9.18
C ALA A 10 -2.62 -10.38 -7.70
N LEU A 11 -3.15 -9.54 -6.79
CA LEU A 11 -3.11 -9.81 -5.35
C LEU A 11 -3.90 -11.08 -4.99
N GLU A 12 -5.05 -11.30 -5.62
CA GLU A 12 -5.84 -12.53 -5.43
C GLU A 12 -5.04 -13.78 -5.86
N ASN A 13 -4.38 -13.72 -7.01
CA ASN A 13 -3.55 -14.81 -7.54
C ASN A 13 -2.34 -15.12 -6.64
N GLU A 14 -1.81 -14.11 -5.94
CA GLU A 14 -0.75 -14.26 -4.95
C GLU A 14 -1.28 -14.72 -3.57
N GLY A 15 -2.58 -15.00 -3.46
CA GLY A 15 -3.20 -15.52 -2.25
C GLY A 15 -3.36 -14.49 -1.13
N VAL A 16 -3.47 -13.20 -1.47
CA VAL A 16 -3.76 -12.14 -0.50
C VAL A 16 -5.21 -12.26 -0.03
N GLU A 17 -5.40 -12.30 1.28
CA GLU A 17 -6.72 -12.41 1.92
C GLU A 17 -7.15 -11.12 2.63
N TYR A 18 -6.16 -10.35 3.12
CA TYR A 18 -6.41 -9.14 3.90
C TYR A 18 -5.52 -7.99 3.44
N ILE A 19 -6.08 -6.79 3.47
CA ILE A 19 -5.36 -5.53 3.32
C ILE A 19 -5.67 -4.69 4.56
N PHE A 20 -4.63 -4.24 5.26
CA PHE A 20 -4.77 -3.39 6.46
C PHE A 20 -4.54 -1.94 6.07
N GLY A 21 -5.44 -1.01 6.42
CA GLY A 21 -5.17 0.36 6.01
C GLY A 21 -6.29 1.35 6.25
N ILE A 22 -6.06 2.53 5.69
CA ILE A 22 -6.97 3.66 5.75
C ILE A 22 -7.34 4.08 4.33
N PRO A 23 -8.63 4.11 3.99
CA PRO A 23 -9.10 4.60 2.70
C PRO A 23 -8.91 6.12 2.59
N GLY A 24 -8.80 6.62 1.36
CA GLY A 24 -8.77 8.03 1.07
C GLY A 24 -8.96 8.31 -0.42
N GLU A 25 -8.98 9.59 -0.78
CA GLU A 25 -9.33 10.03 -2.13
C GLU A 25 -8.42 9.43 -3.21
N GLU A 26 -7.12 9.34 -2.96
CA GLU A 26 -6.15 8.91 -3.96
C GLU A 26 -6.07 7.41 -4.18
N ASN A 27 -6.84 6.62 -3.43
CA ASN A 27 -6.95 5.19 -3.63
C ASN A 27 -8.39 4.69 -3.90
N LEU A 28 -9.31 5.61 -4.24
CA LEU A 28 -10.73 5.26 -4.49
C LEU A 28 -10.91 4.24 -5.60
N ASP A 29 -10.20 4.36 -6.72
CA ASP A 29 -10.30 3.39 -7.82
C ASP A 29 -9.85 1.99 -7.40
N PHE A 30 -8.82 1.91 -6.54
CA PHE A 30 -8.35 0.66 -5.96
C PHE A 30 -9.39 0.07 -5.00
N LEU A 31 -9.98 0.90 -4.16
CA LEU A 31 -11.03 0.49 -3.22
C LEU A 31 -12.31 0.06 -3.92
N ASP A 32 -12.68 0.72 -5.02
CA ASP A 32 -13.85 0.32 -5.81
C ASP A 32 -13.62 -1.06 -6.46
N ALA A 33 -12.44 -1.29 -7.03
CA ALA A 33 -12.07 -2.61 -7.55
C ALA A 33 -12.06 -3.69 -6.44
N LEU A 34 -11.66 -3.33 -5.23
CA LEU A 34 -11.63 -4.23 -4.08
C LEU A 34 -13.03 -4.71 -3.65
N ARG A 35 -14.09 -3.90 -3.89
CA ARG A 35 -15.47 -4.24 -3.51
C ARG A 35 -15.98 -5.55 -4.12
N THR A 36 -15.48 -5.93 -5.28
CA THR A 36 -15.87 -7.16 -6.00
C THR A 36 -14.90 -8.32 -5.76
N SER A 37 -13.88 -8.10 -4.93
CA SER A 37 -12.86 -9.06 -4.55
C SER A 37 -13.25 -9.83 -3.29
N HIS A 38 -12.66 -11.01 -3.10
CA HIS A 38 -12.73 -11.73 -1.82
C HIS A 38 -11.75 -11.18 -0.76
N ILE A 39 -10.81 -10.32 -1.16
CA ILE A 39 -9.84 -9.68 -0.25
C ILE A 39 -10.58 -8.72 0.68
N LYS A 40 -10.34 -8.84 1.97
CA LYS A 40 -11.00 -8.01 3.01
C LYS A 40 -10.12 -6.83 3.41
N LEU A 41 -10.69 -5.62 3.34
CA LEU A 41 -10.07 -4.43 3.92
C LEU A 41 -10.33 -4.38 5.43
N ILE A 42 -9.27 -4.39 6.21
CA ILE A 42 -9.30 -4.20 7.66
C ILE A 42 -8.94 -2.74 7.97
N LEU A 43 -9.93 -1.97 8.37
CA LEU A 43 -9.73 -0.57 8.72
C LEU A 43 -8.88 -0.42 9.98
N THR A 44 -7.90 0.48 9.91
CA THR A 44 -7.05 0.84 11.04
C THR A 44 -7.24 2.31 11.42
N ARG A 45 -6.77 2.69 12.59
CA ARG A 45 -6.84 4.08 13.07
C ARG A 45 -5.61 4.89 12.69
N HIS A 46 -4.53 4.23 12.26
CA HIS A 46 -3.29 4.85 11.85
C HIS A 46 -2.54 3.93 10.89
N GLU A 47 -1.86 4.47 9.89
CA GLU A 47 -1.16 3.70 8.87
C GLU A 47 0.01 2.90 9.45
N GLN A 48 0.71 3.44 10.44
CA GLN A 48 1.75 2.71 11.14
C GLN A 48 1.22 1.42 11.76
N GLY A 49 0.03 1.48 12.37
CA GLY A 49 -0.66 0.29 12.89
C GLY A 49 -0.98 -0.72 11.78
N ALA A 50 -1.46 -0.24 10.64
CA ALA A 50 -1.69 -1.09 9.47
C ALA A 50 -0.42 -1.80 9.00
N GLY A 51 0.70 -1.07 8.94
CA GLY A 51 2.00 -1.63 8.58
C GLY A 51 2.47 -2.70 9.57
N PHE A 52 2.33 -2.48 10.88
CA PHE A 52 2.66 -3.50 11.88
C PHE A 52 1.74 -4.73 11.80
N MET A 53 0.46 -4.54 11.53
CA MET A 53 -0.47 -5.66 11.32
C MET A 53 -0.06 -6.48 10.09
N ALA A 54 0.27 -5.82 8.98
CA ALA A 54 0.74 -6.47 7.77
C ALA A 54 2.05 -7.23 7.99
N ALA A 55 3.05 -6.60 8.62
CA ALA A 55 4.33 -7.23 8.93
C ALA A 55 4.15 -8.47 9.82
N THR A 56 3.32 -8.35 10.87
CA THR A 56 3.04 -9.46 11.79
C THR A 56 2.28 -10.59 11.09
N TYR A 57 1.27 -10.25 10.26
CA TYR A 57 0.55 -11.24 9.45
C TYR A 57 1.52 -12.02 8.55
N GLY A 58 2.42 -11.30 7.87
CA GLY A 58 3.44 -11.91 7.03
C GLY A 58 4.36 -12.86 7.80
N ARG A 59 4.81 -12.43 8.98
CA ARG A 59 5.67 -13.25 9.86
C ARG A 59 4.98 -14.54 10.31
N LEU A 60 3.71 -14.45 10.70
CA LEU A 60 2.99 -15.59 11.27
C LEU A 60 2.51 -16.58 10.21
N THR A 61 2.18 -16.12 9.02
CA THR A 61 1.60 -16.95 7.95
C THR A 61 2.61 -17.39 6.89
N GLY A 62 3.74 -16.71 6.79
CA GLY A 62 4.68 -16.86 5.65
C GLY A 62 4.17 -16.28 4.33
N LYS A 63 2.94 -15.74 4.31
CA LYS A 63 2.36 -15.02 3.16
C LYS A 63 2.75 -13.55 3.21
N VAL A 64 2.61 -12.83 2.09
CA VAL A 64 2.81 -11.39 2.11
C VAL A 64 1.69 -10.69 2.87
N GLY A 65 2.03 -9.91 3.89
CA GLY A 65 1.08 -9.00 4.54
C GLY A 65 0.97 -7.70 3.75
N VAL A 66 -0.24 -7.27 3.44
CA VAL A 66 -0.48 -6.08 2.61
C VAL A 66 -1.07 -4.95 3.43
N CYS A 67 -0.51 -3.74 3.30
CA CYS A 67 -1.10 -2.54 3.89
C CYS A 67 -1.30 -1.43 2.84
N LEU A 68 -2.28 -0.56 3.12
CA LEU A 68 -2.75 0.48 2.21
C LEU A 68 -2.81 1.83 2.90
N SER A 69 -2.32 2.86 2.22
CA SER A 69 -2.48 4.26 2.62
C SER A 69 -2.77 5.16 1.44
N THR A 70 -3.14 6.40 1.74
CA THR A 70 -3.13 7.49 0.76
C THR A 70 -1.70 7.96 0.46
N LEU A 71 -1.58 9.05 -0.29
CA LEU A 71 -0.30 9.67 -0.62
C LEU A 71 0.35 10.39 0.58
N GLY A 72 1.55 10.89 0.36
CA GLY A 72 2.23 11.85 1.24
C GLY A 72 2.29 11.43 2.70
N PRO A 73 1.66 12.18 3.62
CA PRO A 73 1.70 11.90 5.06
C PRO A 73 1.22 10.50 5.43
N GLY A 74 0.18 9.99 4.78
CA GLY A 74 -0.30 8.63 4.98
C GLY A 74 0.78 7.59 4.63
N ALA A 75 1.43 7.77 3.48
CA ALA A 75 2.52 6.88 3.06
C ALA A 75 3.75 6.98 3.97
N THR A 76 4.12 8.18 4.45
CA THR A 76 5.28 8.34 5.36
C THR A 76 5.07 7.65 6.70
N ASN A 77 3.83 7.50 7.16
CA ASN A 77 3.50 6.78 8.39
C ASN A 77 3.87 5.28 8.34
N PHE A 78 4.15 4.73 7.16
CA PHE A 78 4.66 3.36 7.05
C PHE A 78 6.15 3.21 7.34
N ALA A 79 6.93 4.29 7.43
CA ALA A 79 8.39 4.22 7.53
C ALA A 79 8.85 3.34 8.71
N THR A 80 8.28 3.52 9.89
CA THR A 80 8.64 2.72 11.08
C THR A 80 8.33 1.24 10.89
N SER A 81 7.15 0.91 10.39
CA SER A 81 6.76 -0.49 10.17
C SER A 81 7.53 -1.12 9.00
N ALA A 82 7.90 -0.35 7.97
CA ALA A 82 8.76 -0.82 6.89
C ALA A 82 10.16 -1.20 7.41
N ALA A 83 10.77 -0.33 8.21
CA ALA A 83 12.05 -0.62 8.85
C ALA A 83 11.98 -1.85 9.77
N TYR A 84 10.91 -1.95 10.57
CA TYR A 84 10.66 -3.11 11.42
C TYR A 84 10.54 -4.41 10.62
N ALA A 85 9.75 -4.41 9.54
CA ALA A 85 9.57 -5.57 8.69
C ALA A 85 10.89 -5.97 7.99
N GLN A 86 11.67 -5.01 7.52
CA GLN A 86 12.96 -5.24 6.89
C GLN A 86 13.94 -5.89 7.87
N LEU A 87 14.11 -5.31 9.06
CA LEU A 87 15.02 -5.83 10.08
C LEU A 87 14.61 -7.22 10.58
N GLY A 88 13.30 -7.48 10.64
CA GLY A 88 12.75 -8.77 11.07
C GLY A 88 12.60 -9.80 9.96
N GLY A 89 12.93 -9.47 8.70
CA GLY A 89 12.73 -10.37 7.55
C GLY A 89 11.27 -10.73 7.31
N MET A 90 10.33 -9.83 7.62
CA MET A 90 8.89 -10.07 7.53
C MET A 90 8.36 -9.75 6.13
N PRO A 91 7.66 -10.67 5.45
CA PRO A 91 7.10 -10.39 4.12
C PRO A 91 5.98 -9.35 4.22
N MET A 92 6.21 -8.17 3.64
CA MET A 92 5.26 -7.07 3.66
C MET A 92 5.26 -6.32 2.32
N MET A 93 4.07 -5.95 1.86
CA MET A 93 3.83 -5.07 0.73
C MET A 93 3.07 -3.82 1.19
N MET A 94 3.57 -2.65 0.83
CA MET A 94 2.89 -1.37 1.06
C MET A 94 2.35 -0.83 -0.26
N ILE A 95 1.06 -0.53 -0.30
CA ILE A 95 0.38 0.11 -1.42
C ILE A 95 0.03 1.52 -0.98
N THR A 96 0.50 2.52 -1.73
CA THR A 96 0.25 3.92 -1.41
C THR A 96 -0.37 4.65 -2.59
N GLY A 97 -1.32 5.53 -2.32
CA GLY A 97 -1.79 6.47 -3.32
C GLY A 97 -0.67 7.42 -3.77
N GLN A 98 -0.85 8.03 -4.92
CA GLN A 98 -0.02 9.12 -5.41
C GLN A 98 -0.83 10.02 -6.34
N LYS A 99 -0.42 11.29 -6.47
CA LYS A 99 -1.04 12.20 -7.44
C LYS A 99 -0.83 11.71 -8.87
N PRO A 100 -1.81 11.96 -9.77
CA PRO A 100 -1.68 11.63 -11.18
C PRO A 100 -0.43 12.26 -11.78
N ILE A 101 0.23 11.53 -12.70
CA ILE A 101 1.41 12.02 -13.43
C ILE A 101 1.04 13.20 -14.35
N LYS A 102 -0.19 13.21 -14.88
CA LYS A 102 -0.70 14.33 -15.67
C LYS A 102 -0.87 15.55 -14.77
N LYS A 103 -0.53 16.74 -15.30
CA LYS A 103 -0.65 18.03 -14.59
C LYS A 103 -2.01 18.13 -13.88
N SER A 104 -1.97 18.17 -12.57
CA SER A 104 -3.13 18.35 -11.71
C SER A 104 -3.26 19.82 -11.31
N LYS A 105 -4.47 20.36 -11.28
CA LYS A 105 -4.75 21.70 -10.75
C LYS A 105 -4.48 21.83 -9.24
N GLN A 106 -4.28 20.71 -8.55
CA GLN A 106 -4.10 20.66 -7.09
C GLN A 106 -2.68 21.02 -6.61
N GLY A 107 -1.77 21.42 -7.51
CA GLY A 107 -0.41 21.82 -7.14
C GLY A 107 0.41 20.69 -6.51
N ARG A 108 1.28 21.06 -5.54
CA ARG A 108 2.17 20.10 -4.86
C ARG A 108 1.65 19.62 -3.50
N PHE A 109 0.39 19.84 -3.20
CA PHE A 109 -0.19 19.46 -1.92
C PHE A 109 0.04 17.97 -1.63
N GLN A 110 0.66 17.68 -0.49
CA GLN A 110 0.99 16.33 -0.01
C GLN A 110 1.84 15.46 -0.95
N ILE A 111 2.50 16.02 -1.96
CA ILE A 111 3.41 15.27 -2.84
C ILE A 111 4.75 15.08 -2.14
N ILE A 112 5.08 13.83 -1.86
CA ILE A 112 6.36 13.38 -1.33
C ILE A 112 6.90 12.29 -2.26
N ASP A 113 8.20 12.27 -2.50
CA ASP A 113 8.87 11.18 -3.23
C ASP A 113 8.96 9.93 -2.34
N ILE A 114 7.85 9.21 -2.27
CA ILE A 114 7.72 8.01 -1.44
C ILE A 114 8.64 6.88 -1.94
N VAL A 115 8.83 6.76 -3.24
CA VAL A 115 9.74 5.75 -3.81
C VAL A 115 11.16 5.96 -3.29
N ARG A 116 11.66 7.20 -3.35
CA ARG A 116 12.99 7.53 -2.85
C ARG A 116 13.11 7.35 -1.33
N MET A 117 12.06 7.76 -0.61
CA MET A 117 12.02 7.63 0.85
C MET A 117 12.05 6.17 1.30
N MET A 118 11.33 5.28 0.62
CA MET A 118 11.20 3.87 1.01
C MET A 118 12.36 2.97 0.53
N ARG A 119 13.16 3.41 -0.43
CA ARG A 119 14.28 2.62 -0.97
C ARG A 119 15.20 2.00 0.08
N PRO A 120 15.69 2.72 1.10
CA PRO A 120 16.58 2.13 2.11
C PRO A 120 15.91 1.12 3.03
N MET A 121 14.58 1.07 3.05
CA MET A 121 13.78 0.22 3.93
C MET A 121 13.05 -0.91 3.20
N THR A 122 13.27 -1.08 1.89
CA THR A 122 12.55 -2.06 1.07
C THR A 122 13.47 -2.70 0.05
N LYS A 123 13.16 -3.93 -0.35
CA LYS A 123 13.83 -4.59 -1.48
C LYS A 123 13.47 -3.95 -2.82
N PHE A 124 12.27 -3.41 -2.90
CA PHE A 124 11.70 -2.88 -4.11
C PHE A 124 10.75 -1.72 -3.79
N ALA A 125 10.91 -0.60 -4.46
CA ALA A 125 10.00 0.54 -4.38
C ALA A 125 9.84 1.15 -5.78
N LYS A 126 8.61 1.20 -6.27
CA LYS A 126 8.31 1.68 -7.63
C LYS A 126 6.94 2.36 -7.67
N GLN A 127 6.84 3.40 -8.48
CA GLN A 127 5.56 4.01 -8.86
C GLN A 127 5.03 3.34 -10.13
N ILE A 128 3.76 2.96 -10.13
CA ILE A 128 3.06 2.48 -11.32
C ILE A 128 2.67 3.70 -12.15
N VAL A 129 3.12 3.75 -13.40
CA VAL A 129 2.91 4.90 -14.30
C VAL A 129 2.10 4.54 -15.54
N ASN A 130 1.95 3.26 -15.84
CA ASN A 130 1.14 2.70 -16.92
C ASN A 130 0.73 1.26 -16.60
N VAL A 131 -0.21 0.74 -17.33
CA VAL A 131 -0.71 -0.65 -17.24
C VAL A 131 0.10 -1.54 -18.16
#